data_59ad679ff8efa17fb13139bc031b3de5
#
_entry.id   59ad679ff8efa17fb13139bc031b3de5
#
_cell.length_a   1.000
_cell.length_b   1.000
_cell.length_c   1.000
_cell.angle_alpha   90.00
_cell.angle_beta   90.00
_cell.angle_gamma   90.00
#
_symmetry.space_group_name_H-M   'P 1'
#
loop_
_entity.id
_entity.type
_entity.pdbx_description
1 polymer ?
#
loop_
_entity_poly.entity_id
_entity_poly.type
_entity_poly.pdbx_seq_one_letter_code
_entity_poly.pdbx_strand_id
1 'polypeptide(L)'
;MDQVKIGNFLKKLRKEKGITQEQLAEILNVSGRTVSRWETGNNMPDISILVDIADYYDISIPEIISGERKSEMMNEEERKIAKTMSDYATTEKEKIFKEMKLQSVMGVCALVLYWILHETGAYMYNDVLGKLAG
;
A
#
# COMPACT_ATOMS: atom_id res chain seq x y z
N MET A 1 11.07 26.08 -14.50
CA MET A 1 9.61 25.89 -14.40
C MET A 1 9.12 25.61 -15.81
N ASP A 2 8.58 24.43 -16.03
CA ASP A 2 8.17 23.97 -17.38
C ASP A 2 6.65 24.20 -17.55
N GLN A 3 6.29 25.28 -18.28
CA GLN A 3 4.90 25.68 -18.50
C GLN A 3 4.12 24.62 -19.32
N VAL A 4 4.78 23.91 -20.22
CA VAL A 4 4.16 22.85 -21.03
C VAL A 4 3.83 21.65 -20.16
N LYS A 5 4.72 21.28 -19.24
CA LYS A 5 4.49 20.18 -18.29
C LYS A 5 3.32 20.50 -17.37
N ILE A 6 3.27 21.71 -16.82
CA ILE A 6 2.16 22.19 -15.99
C ILE A 6 0.85 22.18 -16.77
N GLY A 7 0.84 22.71 -18.00
CA GLY A 7 -0.33 22.74 -18.87
C GLY A 7 -0.88 21.34 -19.17
N ASN A 8 0.01 20.39 -19.49
CA ASN A 8 -0.36 19.01 -19.70
C ASN A 8 -0.95 18.36 -18.44
N PHE A 9 -0.42 18.69 -17.27
CA PHE A 9 -0.94 18.22 -16.00
C PHE A 9 -2.35 18.76 -15.71
N LEU A 10 -2.59 20.05 -15.91
CA LEU A 10 -3.92 20.65 -15.78
C LEU A 10 -4.93 20.00 -16.74
N LYS A 11 -4.52 19.74 -18.00
CA LYS A 11 -5.33 19.03 -18.98
C LYS A 11 -5.66 17.60 -18.56
N LYS A 12 -4.70 16.89 -17.96
CA LYS A 12 -4.88 15.54 -17.40
C LYS A 12 -5.93 15.56 -16.28
N LEU A 13 -5.78 16.47 -15.30
CA LEU A 13 -6.72 16.62 -14.19
C LEU A 13 -8.15 16.93 -14.66
N ARG A 14 -8.28 17.86 -15.63
CA ARG A 14 -9.59 18.18 -16.21
C ARG A 14 -10.23 16.97 -16.86
N LYS A 15 -9.48 16.19 -17.65
CA LYS A 15 -9.96 14.98 -18.30
C LYS A 15 -10.36 13.89 -17.30
N GLU A 16 -9.62 13.74 -16.21
CA GLU A 16 -9.95 12.80 -15.14
C GLU A 16 -11.28 13.14 -14.46
N LYS A 17 -11.60 14.43 -14.33
CA LYS A 17 -12.91 14.93 -13.85
C LYS A 17 -14.01 14.84 -14.91
N GLY A 18 -13.69 14.53 -16.18
CA GLY A 18 -14.65 14.39 -17.28
C GLY A 18 -15.29 15.71 -17.73
N ILE A 19 -14.66 16.87 -17.45
CA ILE A 19 -15.20 18.21 -17.77
C ILE A 19 -14.53 18.83 -19.00
N THR A 20 -15.26 19.73 -19.69
CA THR A 20 -14.74 20.49 -20.83
C THR A 20 -13.90 21.69 -20.38
N GLN A 21 -13.17 22.32 -21.31
CA GLN A 21 -12.43 23.57 -21.03
C GLN A 21 -13.36 24.70 -20.62
N GLU A 22 -14.55 24.77 -21.24
CA GLU A 22 -15.58 25.75 -20.94
C GLU A 22 -16.14 25.58 -19.53
N GLN A 23 -16.43 24.34 -19.13
CA GLN A 23 -16.91 24.03 -17.77
C GLN A 23 -15.85 24.37 -16.70
N LEU A 24 -14.58 24.05 -16.96
CA LEU A 24 -13.50 24.45 -16.05
C LEU A 24 -13.36 25.99 -15.98
N ALA A 25 -13.52 26.67 -17.11
CA ALA A 25 -13.48 28.12 -17.19
C ALA A 25 -14.60 28.79 -16.36
N GLU A 26 -15.82 28.23 -16.42
CA GLU A 26 -16.94 28.67 -15.59
C GLU A 26 -16.65 28.51 -14.09
N ILE A 27 -16.11 27.34 -13.69
CA ILE A 27 -15.76 27.07 -12.29
C ILE A 27 -14.71 28.06 -11.77
N LEU A 28 -13.70 28.37 -12.58
CA LEU A 28 -12.60 29.28 -12.22
C LEU A 28 -12.89 30.76 -12.55
N ASN A 29 -14.10 31.08 -13.03
CA ASN A 29 -14.52 32.42 -13.44
C ASN A 29 -13.55 33.08 -14.44
N VAL A 30 -13.11 32.34 -15.45
CA VAL A 30 -12.23 32.78 -16.53
C VAL A 30 -12.83 32.43 -17.91
N SER A 31 -12.17 32.80 -19.00
CA SER A 31 -12.62 32.41 -20.35
C SER A 31 -12.09 31.00 -20.74
N GLY A 32 -12.85 30.24 -21.54
CA GLY A 32 -12.39 28.94 -22.10
C GLY A 32 -11.07 29.09 -22.88
N ARG A 33 -10.86 30.23 -23.56
CA ARG A 33 -9.61 30.54 -24.22
C ARG A 33 -8.44 30.67 -23.24
N THR A 34 -8.67 31.15 -22.03
CA THR A 34 -7.66 31.26 -20.97
C THR A 34 -7.24 29.86 -20.53
N VAL A 35 -8.20 28.97 -20.25
CA VAL A 35 -7.94 27.56 -19.90
C VAL A 35 -7.17 26.85 -21.01
N SER A 36 -7.57 27.05 -22.27
CA SER A 36 -6.87 26.48 -23.43
C SER A 36 -5.41 26.92 -23.51
N ARG A 37 -5.11 28.20 -23.21
CA ARG A 37 -3.74 28.73 -23.20
C ARG A 37 -2.88 28.15 -22.08
N TRP A 38 -3.48 27.88 -20.92
CA TRP A 38 -2.80 27.19 -19.82
C TRP A 38 -2.45 25.74 -20.20
N GLU A 39 -3.44 25.00 -20.73
CA GLU A 39 -3.25 23.59 -21.11
C GLU A 39 -2.26 23.39 -22.28
N THR A 40 -2.02 24.42 -23.08
CA THR A 40 -1.02 24.41 -24.16
C THR A 40 0.35 24.95 -23.73
N GLY A 41 0.47 25.42 -22.48
CA GLY A 41 1.71 26.02 -21.96
C GLY A 41 2.05 27.38 -22.55
N ASN A 42 1.08 28.07 -23.19
CA ASN A 42 1.29 29.41 -23.75
C ASN A 42 1.18 30.52 -22.68
N ASN A 43 0.60 30.20 -21.55
CA ASN A 43 0.47 31.10 -20.39
C ASN A 43 0.29 30.27 -19.12
N MET A 44 0.48 30.89 -17.96
CA MET A 44 0.23 30.27 -16.66
C MET A 44 -0.91 30.97 -15.92
N PRO A 45 -1.67 30.22 -15.09
CA PRO A 45 -2.55 30.82 -14.11
C PRO A 45 -1.77 31.73 -13.15
N ASP A 46 -2.37 32.82 -12.70
CA ASP A 46 -1.83 33.60 -11.59
C ASP A 46 -1.98 32.85 -10.25
N ILE A 47 -1.39 33.40 -9.19
CA ILE A 47 -1.33 32.71 -7.90
C ILE A 47 -2.73 32.50 -7.30
N SER A 48 -3.67 33.41 -7.51
CA SER A 48 -5.04 33.27 -6.99
C SER A 48 -5.78 32.12 -7.69
N ILE A 49 -5.67 32.04 -8.99
CA ILE A 49 -6.25 30.95 -9.77
C ILE A 49 -5.56 29.61 -9.48
N LEU A 50 -4.25 29.60 -9.18
CA LEU A 50 -3.57 28.37 -8.75
C LEU A 50 -4.12 27.84 -7.43
N VAL A 51 -4.51 28.71 -6.49
CA VAL A 51 -5.19 28.31 -5.25
C VAL A 51 -6.56 27.71 -5.56
N ASP A 52 -7.37 28.35 -6.40
CA ASP A 52 -8.69 27.86 -6.80
C ASP A 52 -8.60 26.49 -7.51
N ILE A 53 -7.58 26.30 -8.36
CA ILE A 53 -7.30 25.02 -9.02
C ILE A 53 -6.89 23.96 -8.00
N ALA A 54 -6.02 24.29 -7.04
CA ALA A 54 -5.56 23.37 -6.00
C ALA A 54 -6.73 22.87 -5.15
N ASP A 55 -7.60 23.78 -4.73
CA ASP A 55 -8.82 23.48 -3.95
C ASP A 55 -9.81 22.63 -4.75
N TYR A 56 -10.05 22.99 -6.01
CA TYR A 56 -11.00 22.26 -6.87
C TYR A 56 -10.58 20.82 -7.16
N TYR A 57 -9.28 20.58 -7.36
CA TYR A 57 -8.76 19.26 -7.65
C TYR A 57 -8.26 18.49 -6.43
N ASP A 58 -8.30 19.10 -5.23
CA ASP A 58 -7.76 18.52 -3.99
C ASP A 58 -6.30 18.09 -4.15
N ILE A 59 -5.47 19.02 -4.62
CA ILE A 59 -4.04 18.86 -4.83
C ILE A 59 -3.28 20.08 -4.28
N SER A 60 -2.01 19.91 -3.99
CA SER A 60 -1.17 21.00 -3.52
C SER A 60 -0.62 21.87 -4.68
N ILE A 61 -0.38 23.15 -4.41
CA ILE A 61 0.25 24.07 -5.39
C ILE A 61 1.61 23.51 -5.87
N PRO A 62 2.50 22.94 -5.02
CA PRO A 62 3.72 22.30 -5.49
C PRO A 62 3.50 21.19 -6.51
N GLU A 63 2.42 20.38 -6.41
CA GLU A 63 2.07 19.37 -7.40
C GLU A 63 1.68 20.00 -8.75
N ILE A 64 0.95 21.10 -8.74
CA ILE A 64 0.62 21.85 -9.97
C ILE A 64 1.92 22.35 -10.62
N ILE A 65 2.81 22.97 -9.83
CA ILE A 65 4.07 23.56 -10.30
C ILE A 65 5.05 22.49 -10.82
N SER A 66 5.09 21.32 -10.18
CA SER A 66 5.90 20.18 -10.64
C SER A 66 5.29 19.48 -11.86
N GLY A 67 3.97 19.66 -12.08
CA GLY A 67 3.23 18.99 -13.14
C GLY A 67 3.03 17.49 -12.90
N GLU A 68 3.07 17.06 -11.63
CA GLU A 68 2.95 15.64 -11.22
C GLU A 68 2.24 15.54 -9.88
N ARG A 69 1.43 14.49 -9.69
CA ARG A 69 0.86 14.17 -8.38
C ARG A 69 1.93 13.65 -7.43
N LYS A 70 1.78 13.92 -6.14
CA LYS A 70 2.71 13.48 -5.09
C LYS A 70 2.94 11.96 -5.10
N SER A 71 1.91 11.18 -5.47
CA SER A 71 2.02 9.73 -5.66
C SER A 71 2.88 9.33 -6.88
N GLU A 72 2.98 10.20 -7.89
CA GLU A 72 3.79 9.99 -9.09
C GLU A 72 5.22 10.55 -8.91
N MET A 73 5.40 11.50 -7.97
CA MET A 73 6.71 12.07 -7.61
C MET A 73 7.57 11.15 -6.74
N MET A 74 7.01 10.06 -6.24
CA MET A 74 7.78 9.06 -5.51
C MET A 74 8.78 8.43 -6.48
N ASN A 75 10.05 8.76 -6.29
CA ASN A 75 11.16 8.30 -7.11
C ASN A 75 11.10 6.76 -7.23
N GLU A 76 11.46 6.19 -8.39
CA GLU A 76 11.51 4.73 -8.57
C GLU A 76 12.35 4.04 -7.49
N GLU A 77 13.37 4.74 -6.98
CA GLU A 77 14.20 4.32 -5.85
C GLU A 77 13.41 4.21 -4.55
N GLU A 78 12.57 5.20 -4.23
CA GLU A 78 11.70 5.18 -3.04
C GLU A 78 10.63 4.09 -3.14
N ARG A 79 10.07 3.86 -4.33
CA ARG A 79 9.15 2.74 -4.60
C ARG A 79 9.84 1.39 -4.42
N LYS A 80 11.07 1.27 -4.87
CA LYS A 80 11.87 0.06 -4.74
C LYS A 80 12.21 -0.23 -3.28
N ILE A 81 12.57 0.80 -2.53
CA ILE A 81 12.83 0.71 -1.08
C ILE A 81 11.55 0.33 -0.33
N ALA A 82 10.42 0.99 -0.60
CA ALA A 82 9.13 0.70 0.03
C ALA A 82 8.65 -0.73 -0.28
N LYS A 83 8.84 -1.21 -1.51
CA LYS A 83 8.54 -2.58 -1.92
C LYS A 83 9.43 -3.59 -1.20
N THR A 84 10.74 -3.33 -1.14
CA THR A 84 11.70 -4.19 -0.44
C THR A 84 11.40 -4.28 1.05
N MET A 85 11.03 -3.16 1.70
CA MET A 85 10.60 -3.15 3.11
C MET A 85 9.31 -3.92 3.35
N SER A 86 8.34 -3.80 2.44
CA SER A 86 7.08 -4.56 2.50
C SER A 86 7.33 -6.06 2.35
N ASP A 87 8.17 -6.47 1.41
CA ASP A 87 8.54 -7.88 1.18
C ASP A 87 9.30 -8.46 2.38
N TYR A 88 10.18 -7.66 3.00
CA TYR A 88 10.91 -8.07 4.21
C TYR A 88 9.97 -8.31 5.39
N ALA A 89 9.02 -7.40 5.63
CA ALA A 89 8.03 -7.52 6.71
C ALA A 89 7.10 -8.74 6.53
N THR A 90 6.78 -9.10 5.28
CA THR A 90 5.94 -10.27 4.97
C THR A 90 6.71 -11.57 5.19
N THR A 91 7.98 -11.62 4.75
CA THR A 91 8.84 -12.81 4.88
C THR A 91 9.16 -13.12 6.34
N GLU A 92 9.36 -12.11 7.17
CA GLU A 92 9.64 -12.27 8.61
C GLU A 92 8.42 -12.80 9.37
N LYS A 93 7.22 -12.29 9.05
CA LYS A 93 5.96 -12.80 9.62
C LYS A 93 5.70 -14.25 9.24
N GLU A 94 5.94 -14.65 8.00
CA GLU A 94 5.79 -16.03 7.56
C GLU A 94 6.77 -16.97 8.26
N LYS A 95 8.01 -16.53 8.48
CA LYS A 95 9.04 -17.29 9.18
C LYS A 95 8.65 -17.56 10.64
N ILE A 96 8.24 -16.51 11.36
CA ILE A 96 7.78 -16.60 12.75
C ILE A 96 6.55 -17.52 12.85
N PHE A 97 5.61 -17.40 11.93
CA PHE A 97 4.40 -18.23 11.92
C PHE A 97 4.71 -19.71 11.65
N LYS A 98 5.69 -19.99 10.80
CA LYS A 98 6.15 -21.34 10.48
C LYS A 98 6.87 -22.00 11.66
N GLU A 99 7.71 -21.26 12.36
CA GLU A 99 8.38 -21.73 13.58
C GLU A 99 7.40 -21.99 14.74
N MET A 100 6.43 -21.09 14.96
CA MET A 100 5.37 -21.30 15.96
C MET A 100 4.52 -22.53 15.66
N LYS A 101 4.20 -22.77 14.39
CA LYS A 101 3.42 -23.94 13.97
C LYS A 101 4.21 -25.25 14.19
N LEU A 102 5.51 -25.23 13.93
CA LEU A 102 6.40 -26.38 14.15
C LEU A 102 6.54 -26.71 15.65
N GLN A 103 6.72 -25.69 16.51
CA GLN A 103 6.78 -25.88 17.96
C GLN A 103 5.46 -26.41 18.54
N SER A 104 4.33 -25.92 18.06
CA SER A 104 3.02 -26.42 18.47
C SER A 104 2.81 -27.89 18.12
N VAL A 105 3.20 -28.30 16.91
CA VAL A 105 3.11 -29.71 16.48
C VAL A 105 4.04 -30.60 17.30
N MET A 106 5.27 -30.17 17.58
CA MET A 106 6.20 -30.94 18.43
C MET A 106 5.68 -31.10 19.87
N GLY A 107 5.07 -30.06 20.43
CA GLY A 107 4.44 -30.11 21.77
C GLY A 107 3.29 -31.14 21.82
N VAL A 108 2.41 -31.13 20.84
CA VAL A 108 1.33 -32.12 20.74
C VAL A 108 1.86 -33.53 20.57
N CYS A 109 2.86 -33.76 19.70
CA CYS A 109 3.49 -35.05 19.54
C CYS A 109 4.13 -35.59 20.83
N ALA A 110 4.80 -34.71 21.59
CA ALA A 110 5.40 -35.09 22.88
C ALA A 110 4.33 -35.52 23.91
N LEU A 111 3.21 -34.82 23.98
CA LEU A 111 2.08 -35.18 24.86
C LEU A 111 1.46 -36.54 24.47
N VAL A 112 1.29 -36.77 23.17
CA VAL A 112 0.77 -38.07 22.67
C VAL A 112 1.72 -39.20 22.97
N LEU A 113 3.02 -39.02 22.77
CA LEU A 113 4.05 -40.02 23.13
C LEU A 113 4.08 -40.27 24.63
N TYR A 114 4.00 -39.24 25.45
CA TYR A 114 3.93 -39.39 26.91
C TYR A 114 2.70 -40.18 27.33
N TRP A 115 1.55 -39.88 26.73
CA TRP A 115 0.30 -40.64 27.02
C TRP A 115 0.42 -42.12 26.62
N ILE A 116 0.95 -42.44 25.43
CA ILE A 116 1.17 -43.81 24.97
C ILE A 116 2.12 -44.54 25.90
N LEU A 117 3.25 -43.96 26.31
CA LEU A 117 4.21 -44.55 27.19
C LEU A 117 3.61 -44.79 28.60
N HIS A 118 2.78 -43.89 29.08
CA HIS A 118 2.10 -44.01 30.35
C HIS A 118 1.12 -45.22 30.34
N GLU A 119 0.30 -45.33 29.29
CA GLU A 119 -0.64 -46.42 29.14
C GLU A 119 0.10 -47.78 28.97
N THR A 120 1.08 -47.88 28.07
CA THR A 120 1.84 -49.10 27.83
C THR A 120 2.67 -49.51 29.04
N GLY A 121 3.24 -48.55 29.77
CA GLY A 121 3.96 -48.80 31.04
C GLY A 121 3.05 -49.34 32.14
N ALA A 122 1.83 -48.83 32.25
CA ALA A 122 0.83 -49.31 33.18
C ALA A 122 0.39 -50.75 32.87
N TYR A 123 0.23 -51.11 31.59
CA TYR A 123 -0.09 -52.47 31.17
C TYR A 123 1.03 -53.44 31.46
N MET A 124 2.30 -53.10 31.16
CA MET A 124 3.46 -53.93 31.46
C MET A 124 3.64 -54.16 32.96
N TYR A 125 3.44 -53.14 33.79
CA TYR A 125 3.54 -53.23 35.22
C TYR A 125 2.49 -54.16 35.80
N ASN A 126 1.25 -54.10 35.36
CA ASN A 126 0.15 -54.96 35.79
C ASN A 126 0.35 -56.41 35.32
N ASP A 127 0.89 -56.66 34.12
CA ASP A 127 1.19 -58.04 33.62
C ASP A 127 2.29 -58.69 34.44
N VAL A 128 3.33 -57.94 34.81
CA VAL A 128 4.43 -58.41 35.65
C VAL A 128 3.97 -58.74 37.08
N LEU A 129 3.12 -57.87 37.67
CA LEU A 129 2.56 -58.13 39.00
C LEU A 129 1.62 -59.35 38.98
N GLY A 130 0.81 -59.53 37.95
CA GLY A 130 -0.06 -60.69 37.79
C GLY A 130 0.70 -62.01 37.68
N LYS A 131 1.90 -62.02 37.07
CA LYS A 131 2.79 -63.21 36.96
C LYS A 131 3.56 -63.50 38.24
N LEU A 132 3.75 -62.55 39.14
CA LEU A 132 4.42 -62.74 40.42
C LEU A 132 3.47 -63.17 41.55
N ALA A 133 2.18 -62.98 41.38
CA ALA A 133 1.15 -63.30 42.38
C ALA A 133 0.46 -64.70 42.19
N GLY A 134 0.81 -65.41 41.11
CA GLY A 134 0.31 -66.76 40.82
C GLY A 134 1.42 -67.78 40.91
#